data_c2e5b8d6693afd7fdb76789d99969ddf
#
_entry.id   c2e5b8d6693afd7fdb76789d99969ddf
#
_cell.length_a   1.000
_cell.length_b   1.000
_cell.length_c   1.000
_cell.angle_alpha   90.00
_cell.angle_beta   90.00
_cell.angle_gamma   90.00
#
_symmetry.space_group_name_H-M   'P 1'
#
loop_
_entity.id
_entity.type
_entity.pdbx_description
1 polymer ?
#
loop_
_entity_poly.entity_id
_entity_poly.type
_entity_poly.pdbx_seq_one_letter_code
_entity_poly.pdbx_strand_id
1 'polypeptide(L)'
;MSEEQKIRVVIADDQELVRAGFAMVIGSQPDMAVVGQARDGAEAVALAETLHPDVVLMDVRMPGMDGIEATRRISALQHRFAPDGSALDDAHTRVIILTTFDLDEYVMAAI
;
A
#
# COMPACT_ATOMS: atom_id res chain seq x y z
N MET A 1 -12.73 2.07 -20.43
CA MET A 1 -11.38 2.38 -19.98
C MET A 1 -10.49 1.15 -20.18
N SER A 2 -9.31 1.35 -20.74
CA SER A 2 -8.39 0.24 -20.92
C SER A 2 -7.76 -0.19 -19.59
N GLU A 3 -7.25 -1.41 -19.54
CA GLU A 3 -6.57 -1.92 -18.34
C GLU A 3 -5.38 -1.05 -17.95
N GLU A 4 -4.71 -0.44 -18.93
CA GLU A 4 -3.56 0.41 -18.70
C GLU A 4 -3.88 1.66 -17.91
N GLN A 5 -5.16 2.04 -17.88
CA GLN A 5 -5.61 3.24 -17.18
C GLN A 5 -6.16 2.96 -15.78
N LYS A 6 -6.17 1.69 -15.38
CA LYS A 6 -6.64 1.36 -14.04
C LYS A 6 -5.61 1.75 -12.99
N ILE A 7 -6.12 2.19 -11.85
CA ILE A 7 -5.30 2.45 -10.67
C ILE A 7 -4.85 1.10 -10.10
N ARG A 8 -3.55 0.92 -10.01
CA ARG A 8 -2.95 -0.34 -9.55
C ARG A 8 -2.72 -0.25 -8.05
N VAL A 9 -3.32 -1.17 -7.30
CA VAL A 9 -3.35 -1.10 -5.84
C VAL A 9 -2.69 -2.34 -5.24
N VAL A 10 -1.84 -2.11 -4.25
CA VAL A 10 -1.32 -3.17 -3.37
C VAL A 10 -1.97 -2.98 -2.00
N ILE A 11 -2.40 -4.07 -1.40
CA ILE A 11 -3.00 -4.06 -0.07
C ILE A 11 -2.04 -4.75 0.89
N ALA A 12 -1.66 -4.05 1.97
CA ALA A 12 -0.75 -4.57 2.98
C ALA A 12 -1.43 -4.60 4.34
N ASP A 13 -1.69 -5.79 4.84
CA ASP A 13 -2.34 -6.01 6.13
C ASP A 13 -2.02 -7.43 6.57
N ASP A 14 -1.74 -7.63 7.86
CA ASP A 14 -1.40 -8.96 8.36
C ASP A 14 -2.62 -9.86 8.53
N GLN A 15 -3.82 -9.30 8.49
CA GLN A 15 -5.06 -10.06 8.62
C GLN A 15 -5.61 -10.43 7.26
N GLU A 16 -5.65 -11.74 7.00
CA GLU A 16 -6.09 -12.25 5.71
C GLU A 16 -7.50 -11.83 5.35
N LEU A 17 -8.41 -11.86 6.32
CA LEU A 17 -9.80 -11.48 6.07
C LEU A 17 -9.93 -10.01 5.71
N VAL A 18 -9.13 -9.14 6.33
CA VAL A 18 -9.14 -7.72 6.01
C VAL A 18 -8.63 -7.50 4.60
N ARG A 19 -7.52 -8.17 4.23
CA ARG A 19 -7.00 -8.07 2.86
C ARG A 19 -8.03 -8.54 1.84
N ALA A 20 -8.68 -9.68 2.12
CA ALA A 20 -9.69 -10.23 1.23
C ALA A 20 -10.87 -9.28 1.06
N GLY A 21 -11.30 -8.65 2.14
CA GLY A 21 -12.39 -7.68 2.10
C GLY A 21 -12.05 -6.47 1.24
N PHE A 22 -10.88 -5.88 1.45
CA PHE A 22 -10.44 -4.75 0.64
C PHE A 22 -10.25 -5.15 -0.82
N ALA A 23 -9.69 -6.34 -1.06
CA ALA A 23 -9.48 -6.81 -2.41
C ALA A 23 -10.80 -6.96 -3.16
N MET A 24 -11.83 -7.44 -2.48
CA MET A 24 -13.16 -7.59 -3.07
C MET A 24 -13.75 -6.23 -3.44
N VAL A 25 -13.70 -5.28 -2.51
CA VAL A 25 -14.26 -3.94 -2.74
C VAL A 25 -13.52 -3.23 -3.87
N ILE A 26 -12.20 -3.22 -3.81
CA ILE A 26 -11.39 -2.54 -4.84
C ILE A 26 -11.52 -3.24 -6.18
N GLY A 27 -11.52 -4.57 -6.18
CA GLY A 27 -11.63 -5.35 -7.42
C GLY A 27 -12.98 -5.19 -8.10
N SER A 28 -14.01 -4.73 -7.39
CA SER A 28 -15.32 -4.48 -7.99
C SER A 28 -15.39 -3.11 -8.69
N GLN A 29 -14.38 -2.26 -8.53
CA GLN A 29 -14.36 -0.95 -9.18
C GLN A 29 -13.79 -1.08 -10.59
N PRO A 30 -14.45 -0.49 -11.59
CA PRO A 30 -13.98 -0.63 -12.97
C PRO A 30 -12.67 0.08 -13.27
N ASP A 31 -12.29 1.04 -12.44
CA ASP A 31 -11.09 1.84 -12.64
C ASP A 31 -9.93 1.47 -11.72
N MET A 32 -10.07 0.37 -10.97
CA MET A 32 -9.04 -0.08 -10.03
C MET A 32 -8.71 -1.54 -10.25
N ALA A 33 -7.49 -1.91 -9.91
CA ALA A 33 -7.06 -3.32 -9.97
C ALA A 33 -6.14 -3.61 -8.78
N VAL A 34 -6.42 -4.70 -8.08
CA VAL A 34 -5.53 -5.18 -7.03
C VAL A 34 -4.42 -5.98 -7.71
N VAL A 35 -3.20 -5.49 -7.63
CA VAL A 35 -2.06 -6.12 -8.30
C VAL A 35 -1.19 -6.93 -7.34
N GLY A 36 -1.40 -6.79 -6.04
CA GLY A 36 -0.66 -7.57 -5.06
C GLY A 36 -1.21 -7.40 -3.67
N GLN A 37 -0.90 -8.36 -2.81
CA GLN A 37 -1.26 -8.33 -1.40
C GLN A 37 -0.05 -8.71 -0.58
N ALA A 38 0.20 -7.96 0.49
CA ALA A 38 1.33 -8.17 1.39
C ALA A 38 0.81 -8.48 2.79
N ARG A 39 1.48 -9.41 3.47
CA ARG A 39 1.13 -9.83 4.83
C ARG A 39 1.88 -9.01 5.89
N ASP A 40 2.92 -8.33 5.47
CA ASP A 40 3.77 -7.57 6.38
C ASP A 40 4.45 -6.43 5.62
N GLY A 41 5.17 -5.60 6.37
CA GLY A 41 5.83 -4.44 5.78
C GLY A 41 6.92 -4.80 4.80
N ALA A 42 7.65 -5.87 5.05
CA ALA A 42 8.73 -6.29 4.15
C ALA A 42 8.18 -6.71 2.80
N GLU A 43 7.08 -7.46 2.79
CA GLU A 43 6.42 -7.84 1.53
C GLU A 43 5.87 -6.61 0.81
N ALA A 44 5.33 -5.65 1.57
CA ALA A 44 4.80 -4.42 0.97
C ALA A 44 5.92 -3.65 0.24
N VAL A 45 7.08 -3.53 0.87
CA VAL A 45 8.22 -2.86 0.25
C VAL A 45 8.68 -3.61 -1.00
N ALA A 46 8.76 -4.94 -0.91
CA ALA A 46 9.18 -5.77 -2.04
C ALA A 46 8.22 -5.64 -3.22
N LEU A 47 6.92 -5.64 -2.95
CA LEU A 47 5.92 -5.46 -4.01
C LEU A 47 5.96 -4.06 -4.59
N ALA A 48 6.16 -3.04 -3.76
CA ALA A 48 6.29 -1.68 -4.26
C ALA A 48 7.49 -1.55 -5.20
N GLU A 49 8.60 -2.17 -4.84
CA GLU A 49 9.82 -2.14 -5.64
C GLU A 49 9.65 -2.89 -6.95
N THR A 50 8.94 -4.01 -6.93
CA THR A 50 8.78 -4.87 -8.10
C THR A 50 7.67 -4.42 -9.03
N LEU A 51 6.54 -4.03 -8.48
CA LEU A 51 5.32 -3.76 -9.24
C LEU A 51 5.11 -2.28 -9.53
N HIS A 52 5.74 -1.40 -8.78
CA HIS A 52 5.54 0.05 -8.90
C HIS A 52 4.04 0.40 -8.92
N PRO A 53 3.28 0.03 -7.87
CA PRO A 53 1.84 0.30 -7.86
C PRO A 53 1.58 1.79 -7.74
N ASP A 54 0.37 2.19 -8.11
CA ASP A 54 -0.05 3.58 -7.94
C ASP A 54 -0.35 3.90 -6.49
N VAL A 55 -0.92 2.93 -5.77
CA VAL A 55 -1.34 3.10 -4.38
C VAL A 55 -1.02 1.84 -3.58
N VAL A 56 -0.52 2.03 -2.37
CA VAL A 56 -0.42 0.98 -1.37
C VAL A 56 -1.35 1.35 -0.21
N LEU A 57 -2.31 0.48 0.08
CA LEU A 57 -3.11 0.59 1.29
C LEU A 57 -2.35 -0.14 2.39
N MET A 58 -1.90 0.59 3.40
CA MET A 58 -0.94 0.09 4.37
C MET A 58 -1.51 0.12 5.78
N ASP A 59 -1.62 -1.05 6.39
CA ASP A 59 -1.92 -1.13 7.80
C ASP A 59 -0.68 -0.73 8.61
N VAL A 60 -0.87 -0.06 9.71
CA VAL A 60 0.23 0.35 10.59
C VAL A 60 0.76 -0.84 11.39
N ARG A 61 -0.14 -1.64 11.95
CA ARG A 61 0.24 -2.73 12.85
C ARG A 61 0.46 -4.03 12.10
N MET A 62 1.71 -4.31 11.80
CA MET A 62 2.09 -5.55 11.15
C MET A 62 3.31 -6.11 11.86
N PRO A 63 3.47 -7.45 11.91
CA PRO A 63 4.64 -8.05 12.55
C PRO A 63 5.91 -7.73 11.78
N GLY A 64 7.01 -7.65 12.51
CA GLY A 64 8.30 -7.30 11.93
C GLY A 64 8.34 -5.83 11.56
N MET A 65 8.39 -5.54 10.26
CA MET A 65 8.39 -4.17 9.79
C MET A 65 6.96 -3.63 9.78
N ASP A 66 6.68 -2.60 10.57
CA ASP A 66 5.36 -1.99 10.61
C ASP A 66 5.10 -1.10 9.39
N GLY A 67 3.86 -0.60 9.28
CA GLY A 67 3.47 0.21 8.14
C GLY A 67 4.19 1.54 8.04
N ILE A 68 4.61 2.12 9.17
CA ILE A 68 5.35 3.38 9.18
C ILE A 68 6.73 3.19 8.56
N GLU A 69 7.45 2.15 8.99
CA GLU A 69 8.78 1.86 8.46
C GLU A 69 8.69 1.46 6.98
N ALA A 70 7.68 0.65 6.64
CA ALA A 70 7.48 0.27 5.24
C ALA A 70 7.22 1.50 4.37
N THR A 71 6.43 2.45 4.86
CA THR A 71 6.15 3.69 4.14
C THR A 71 7.43 4.49 3.92
N ARG A 72 8.29 4.58 4.93
CA ARG A 72 9.58 5.25 4.78
C ARG A 72 10.43 4.61 3.70
N ARG A 73 10.48 3.29 3.67
CA ARG A 73 11.27 2.57 2.66
C ARG A 73 10.71 2.74 1.27
N ILE A 74 9.39 2.72 1.13
CA ILE A 74 8.75 2.95 -0.15
C ILE A 74 9.03 4.37 -0.62
N SER A 75 8.94 5.36 0.27
CA SER A 75 9.26 6.74 -0.07
C SER A 75 10.71 6.89 -0.51
N ALA A 76 11.63 6.17 0.12
CA ALA A 76 13.03 6.21 -0.26
C ALA A 76 13.27 5.64 -1.66
N LEU A 77 12.49 4.65 -2.06
CA LEU A 77 12.58 4.09 -3.42
C LEU A 77 12.20 5.10 -4.50
N GLN A 78 11.44 6.11 -4.13
CA GLN A 78 10.93 7.09 -5.08
C GLN A 78 11.89 8.26 -5.30
N HIS A 79 12.96 8.34 -4.51
CA HIS A 79 14.00 9.33 -4.71
C HIS A 79 15.06 8.77 -5.66
N ARG A 80 14.64 8.50 -6.89
CA ARG A 80 15.53 7.98 -7.92
C ARG A 80 15.80 9.06 -8.95
N PHE A 81 17.00 9.01 -9.51
CA PHE A 81 17.41 9.94 -10.53
C PHE A 81 17.85 9.16 -11.76
N ALA A 82 17.57 9.73 -12.92
CA ALA A 82 18.10 9.23 -14.17
C ALA A 82 19.62 9.42 -14.19
N PRO A 83 20.34 8.69 -15.08
CA PRO A 83 21.79 8.83 -15.16
C PRO A 83 22.28 10.25 -15.41
N ASP A 84 21.46 11.11 -15.99
CA ASP A 84 21.80 12.51 -16.22
C ASP A 84 21.54 13.41 -15.01
N GLY A 85 21.11 12.85 -13.90
CA GLY A 85 20.84 13.59 -12.66
C GLY A 85 19.44 14.15 -12.55
N SER A 86 18.60 14.02 -13.59
CA SER A 86 17.22 14.48 -13.49
C SER A 86 16.40 13.49 -12.69
N ALA A 87 15.38 14.01 -11.98
CA ALA A 87 14.48 13.15 -11.22
C ALA A 87 13.67 12.28 -12.17
N LEU A 88 13.57 10.99 -11.84
CA LEU A 88 12.64 10.10 -12.52
C LEU A 88 11.27 10.41 -11.96
N ASP A 89 10.56 11.23 -12.68
CA ASP A 89 9.28 11.76 -12.21
C ASP A 89 8.14 10.78 -12.40
N ASP A 90 7.04 11.10 -11.83
CA ASP A 90 5.68 10.63 -12.14
C ASP A 90 5.34 9.23 -11.68
N ALA A 91 6.28 8.39 -11.38
CA ALA A 91 6.01 7.03 -10.92
C ALA A 91 5.96 6.99 -9.40
N HIS A 92 5.19 7.90 -8.79
CA HIS A 92 5.09 7.94 -7.34
C HIS A 92 4.02 6.98 -6.86
N THR A 93 4.46 5.99 -6.07
CA THR A 93 3.53 5.18 -5.31
C THR A 93 3.04 6.01 -4.13
N ARG A 94 1.75 6.19 -4.02
CA ARG A 94 1.14 6.86 -2.89
C ARG A 94 0.80 5.82 -1.84
N VAL A 95 1.09 6.12 -0.59
CA VAL A 95 0.77 5.23 0.52
C VAL A 95 -0.38 5.84 1.30
N ILE A 96 -1.44 5.08 1.46
CA ILE A 96 -2.58 5.44 2.29
C ILE A 96 -2.51 4.57 3.53
N ILE A 97 -2.31 5.20 4.68
CA ILE A 97 -2.22 4.49 5.95
C ILE A 97 -3.63 4.19 6.44
N LEU A 98 -3.87 2.92 6.70
CA LEU A 98 -5.11 2.47 7.30
C LEU A 98 -4.84 2.19 8.78
N THR A 99 -5.45 2.96 9.65
CA THR A 99 -5.33 2.72 11.08
C THR A 99 -6.41 1.76 11.49
N THR A 100 -6.06 0.47 11.54
CA THR A 100 -6.98 -0.53 12.09
C THR A 100 -6.77 -0.54 13.58
N PHE A 101 -7.45 0.36 14.27
CA PHE A 101 -7.45 0.34 15.71
C PHE A 101 -8.28 -0.85 16.19
N ASP A 102 -7.88 -1.42 17.33
CA ASP A 102 -8.76 -2.29 18.05
C ASP A 102 -10.04 -1.47 18.33
N LEU A 103 -11.15 -1.97 17.85
CA LEU A 103 -12.41 -1.24 17.93
C LEU A 103 -12.79 -0.93 19.38
N ASP A 104 -12.55 -1.88 20.28
CA ASP A 104 -12.84 -1.71 21.69
C ASP A 104 -12.02 -0.59 22.30
N GLU A 105 -10.72 -0.54 21.97
CA GLU A 105 -9.84 0.49 22.44
C GLU A 105 -10.26 1.85 21.91
N TYR A 106 -10.66 1.92 20.66
CA TYR A 106 -11.12 3.15 20.05
C TYR A 106 -12.42 3.65 20.70
N VAL A 107 -13.37 2.76 20.94
CA VAL A 107 -14.64 3.10 21.57
C VAL A 107 -14.41 3.60 23.00
N MET A 108 -13.53 2.95 23.75
CA MET A 108 -13.21 3.39 25.11
C MET A 108 -12.55 4.76 25.12
N ALA A 109 -11.72 5.06 24.14
CA ALA A 109 -11.07 6.36 24.04
C ALA A 109 -12.06 7.47 23.68
N ALA A 110 -13.15 7.14 23.01
CA ALA A 110 -14.17 8.10 22.60
C ALA A 110 -15.17 8.46 23.72
N ILE A 111 -15.24 7.65 24.75
CA ILE A 111 -16.12 7.87 25.88
C ILE A 111 -15.46 8.77 26.92
#